data_ff9c54d9c336dfdc5a7d42e595651eaa
#
_entry.id   ff9c54d9c336dfdc5a7d42e595651eaa
#
_cell.length_a   1.000
_cell.length_b   1.000
_cell.length_c   1.000
_cell.angle_alpha   90.00
_cell.angle_beta   90.00
_cell.angle_gamma   90.00
#
_symmetry.space_group_name_H-M   'P 1'
#
loop_
_entity.id
_entity.type
_entity.pdbx_description
1 polymer ?
#
loop_
_entity_poly.entity_id
_entity_poly.type
_entity_poly.pdbx_seq_one_letter_code
_entity_poly.pdbx_strand_id
1 'polypeptide(L)'
;PRAEAETLALAGLEGLERRPYGALSGGQQRRVQFALAICGRPKIVLVDEPTTGLDIDARRAFWGVLRGLRLEGAALVLTTHYLEEADALADRVVVMRGGRTVAEGTPMQLKARAGGTRVRCRSTLDLDVVRGLPGVREARREGGRLVLHCADADAVIRELLRRDPALAELQVAPASLEDSLLELTQDDLGAAAPDRSAA
;
A
#
# COMPACT_ATOMS: atom_id res chain seq x y z
N PRO A 1 17.62 -28.12 1.85
CA PRO A 1 18.17 -26.77 1.84
C PRO A 1 18.43 -26.31 0.41
N ARG A 2 18.49 -24.98 0.20
CA ARG A 2 18.92 -24.37 -1.05
C ARG A 2 20.43 -24.51 -1.21
N ALA A 3 20.89 -24.52 -2.46
CA ALA A 3 22.31 -24.35 -2.73
C ALA A 3 22.77 -22.94 -2.27
N GLU A 4 24.03 -22.84 -1.84
CA GLU A 4 24.60 -21.57 -1.38
C GLU A 4 24.50 -20.48 -2.47
N ALA A 5 24.94 -20.78 -3.69
CA ALA A 5 24.88 -19.84 -4.80
C ALA A 5 23.46 -19.36 -5.11
N GLU A 6 22.45 -20.25 -5.07
CA GLU A 6 21.04 -19.91 -5.25
C GLU A 6 20.56 -18.98 -4.13
N THR A 7 20.94 -19.26 -2.88
CA THR A 7 20.56 -18.46 -1.71
C THR A 7 21.15 -17.05 -1.80
N LEU A 8 22.43 -16.94 -2.17
CA LEU A 8 23.12 -15.66 -2.32
C LEU A 8 22.52 -14.82 -3.46
N ALA A 9 22.23 -15.47 -4.59
CA ALA A 9 21.57 -14.79 -5.73
C ALA A 9 20.19 -14.26 -5.33
N LEU A 10 19.34 -15.06 -4.68
CA LEU A 10 18.02 -14.62 -4.21
C LEU A 10 18.10 -13.47 -3.21
N ALA A 11 19.14 -13.43 -2.38
CA ALA A 11 19.33 -12.35 -1.41
C ALA A 11 20.09 -11.14 -1.98
N GLY A 12 20.56 -11.21 -3.24
CA GLY A 12 21.37 -10.15 -3.86
C GLY A 12 22.71 -9.93 -3.16
N LEU A 13 23.36 -11.02 -2.76
CA LEU A 13 24.64 -11.04 -2.05
C LEU A 13 25.82 -11.57 -2.91
N GLU A 14 25.60 -11.73 -4.20
CA GLU A 14 26.63 -12.18 -5.14
C GLU A 14 27.85 -11.25 -5.09
N GLY A 15 29.05 -11.85 -5.04
CA GLY A 15 30.31 -11.13 -4.92
C GLY A 15 30.63 -10.63 -3.51
N LEU A 16 29.81 -10.93 -2.51
CA LEU A 16 30.03 -10.55 -1.11
C LEU A 16 30.37 -11.74 -0.20
N GLU A 17 30.48 -12.94 -0.73
CA GLU A 17 30.61 -14.23 -0.02
C GLU A 17 31.78 -14.26 0.98
N ARG A 18 32.86 -13.56 0.63
CA ARG A 18 34.10 -13.54 1.44
C ARG A 18 34.18 -12.32 2.36
N ARG A 19 33.20 -11.42 2.34
CA ARG A 19 33.21 -10.24 3.20
C ARG A 19 32.73 -10.60 4.61
N PRO A 20 33.48 -10.22 5.67
CA PRO A 20 33.02 -10.38 7.03
C PRO A 20 31.70 -9.62 7.25
N TYR A 21 30.76 -10.20 8.00
CA TYR A 21 29.44 -9.60 8.28
C TYR A 21 29.54 -8.16 8.81
N GLY A 22 30.50 -7.88 9.70
CA GLY A 22 30.70 -6.55 10.26
C GLY A 22 31.24 -5.49 9.27
N ALA A 23 31.75 -5.93 8.08
CA ALA A 23 32.19 -5.03 7.01
C ALA A 23 31.10 -4.77 5.96
N LEU A 24 29.91 -5.35 6.14
CA LEU A 24 28.76 -5.16 5.28
C LEU A 24 27.99 -3.90 5.70
N SER A 25 27.38 -3.21 4.72
CA SER A 25 26.44 -2.14 5.01
C SER A 25 25.19 -2.68 5.72
N GLY A 26 24.44 -1.84 6.43
CA GLY A 26 23.21 -2.25 7.11
C GLY A 26 22.20 -2.94 6.18
N GLY A 27 22.06 -2.46 4.93
CA GLY A 27 21.23 -3.11 3.92
C GLY A 27 21.75 -4.49 3.50
N GLN A 28 23.10 -4.64 3.36
CA GLN A 28 23.72 -5.93 3.06
C GLN A 28 23.55 -6.91 4.24
N GLN A 29 23.68 -6.43 5.48
CA GLN A 29 23.44 -7.26 6.68
C GLN A 29 22.00 -7.77 6.74
N ARG A 30 21.00 -6.93 6.43
CA ARG A 30 19.60 -7.36 6.31
C ARG A 30 19.40 -8.42 5.23
N ARG A 31 20.08 -8.29 4.08
CA ARG A 31 20.06 -9.33 3.03
C ARG A 31 20.67 -10.65 3.49
N VAL A 32 21.73 -10.63 4.30
CA VAL A 32 22.29 -11.86 4.94
C VAL A 32 21.26 -12.48 5.88
N GLN A 33 20.58 -11.69 6.71
CA GLN A 33 19.51 -12.20 7.58
C GLN A 33 18.39 -12.84 6.77
N PHE A 34 17.99 -12.22 5.67
CA PHE A 34 17.00 -12.78 4.74
C PHE A 34 17.51 -14.09 4.11
N ALA A 35 18.76 -14.14 3.64
CA ALA A 35 19.38 -15.36 3.12
C ALA A 35 19.32 -16.51 4.11
N LEU A 36 19.67 -16.25 5.38
CA LEU A 36 19.59 -17.23 6.46
C LEU A 36 18.14 -17.71 6.70
N ALA A 37 17.18 -16.82 6.60
CA ALA A 37 15.77 -17.18 6.76
C ALA A 37 15.27 -18.13 5.67
N ILE A 38 15.77 -18.02 4.43
CA ILE A 38 15.27 -18.79 3.27
C ILE A 38 16.12 -20.00 2.89
N CYS A 39 17.37 -20.13 3.38
CA CYS A 39 18.31 -21.19 2.97
C CYS A 39 17.78 -22.60 3.27
N GLY A 40 16.99 -22.76 4.32
CA GLY A 40 16.38 -24.04 4.73
C GLY A 40 15.16 -24.47 3.92
N ARG A 41 14.71 -23.68 2.93
CA ARG A 41 13.41 -23.86 2.25
C ARG A 41 12.25 -23.96 3.24
N PRO A 42 12.06 -22.95 4.11
CA PRO A 42 11.02 -22.98 5.13
C PRO A 42 9.63 -22.99 4.49
N LYS A 43 8.67 -23.58 5.19
CA LYS A 43 7.25 -23.52 4.81
C LYS A 43 6.59 -22.19 5.16
N ILE A 44 7.16 -21.45 6.11
CA ILE A 44 6.68 -20.17 6.57
C ILE A 44 7.87 -19.20 6.67
N VAL A 45 7.74 -18.02 6.09
CA VAL A 45 8.72 -16.94 6.16
C VAL A 45 8.05 -15.72 6.76
N LEU A 46 8.62 -15.20 7.84
CA LEU A 46 8.16 -13.97 8.48
C LEU A 46 9.16 -12.87 8.15
N VAL A 47 8.68 -11.76 7.59
CA VAL A 47 9.52 -10.61 7.22
C VAL A 47 8.88 -9.32 7.74
N ASP A 48 9.69 -8.57 8.48
CA ASP A 48 9.26 -7.32 9.10
C ASP A 48 9.86 -6.14 8.34
N GLU A 49 8.98 -5.29 7.76
CA GLU A 49 9.35 -4.09 7.01
C GLU A 49 10.49 -4.30 5.99
N PRO A 50 10.44 -5.34 5.12
CA PRO A 50 11.61 -5.83 4.39
C PRO A 50 12.16 -4.85 3.35
N THR A 51 11.34 -3.92 2.87
CA THR A 51 11.69 -2.98 1.80
C THR A 51 11.97 -1.56 2.29
N THR A 52 11.97 -1.35 3.61
CA THR A 52 12.28 -0.05 4.19
C THR A 52 13.70 0.38 3.84
N GLY A 53 13.82 1.57 3.24
CA GLY A 53 15.09 2.14 2.79
C GLY A 53 15.61 1.61 1.45
N LEU A 54 14.85 0.77 0.75
CA LEU A 54 15.16 0.37 -0.62
C LEU A 54 14.64 1.42 -1.61
N ASP A 55 15.39 1.63 -2.69
CA ASP A 55 14.89 2.34 -3.87
C ASP A 55 13.81 1.52 -4.60
N ILE A 56 13.16 2.14 -5.59
CA ILE A 56 12.03 1.53 -6.29
C ILE A 56 12.42 0.24 -7.01
N ASP A 57 13.61 0.21 -7.63
CA ASP A 57 14.04 -0.94 -8.41
C ASP A 57 14.45 -2.11 -7.50
N ALA A 58 15.18 -1.83 -6.42
CA ALA A 58 15.53 -2.82 -5.40
C ALA A 58 14.28 -3.39 -4.71
N ARG A 59 13.27 -2.56 -4.45
CA ARG A 59 11.98 -3.00 -3.90
C ARG A 59 11.27 -3.96 -4.84
N ARG A 60 11.17 -3.62 -6.11
CA ARG A 60 10.53 -4.48 -7.13
C ARG A 60 11.27 -5.81 -7.31
N ALA A 61 12.60 -5.78 -7.32
CA ALA A 61 13.42 -6.98 -7.37
C ALA A 61 13.13 -7.89 -6.17
N PHE A 62 13.09 -7.31 -4.95
CA PHE A 62 12.77 -8.05 -3.73
C PHE A 62 11.36 -8.65 -3.76
N TRP A 63 10.36 -7.93 -4.28
CA TRP A 63 9.01 -8.48 -4.49
C TRP A 63 9.02 -9.69 -5.44
N GLY A 64 9.89 -9.66 -6.46
CA GLY A 64 10.10 -10.81 -7.36
C GLY A 64 10.57 -12.05 -6.59
N VAL A 65 11.51 -11.86 -5.67
CA VAL A 65 12.03 -12.95 -4.81
C VAL A 65 10.91 -13.51 -3.92
N LEU A 66 10.15 -12.65 -3.23
CA LEU A 66 9.03 -13.08 -2.38
C LEU A 66 7.97 -13.88 -3.16
N ARG A 67 7.63 -13.42 -4.38
CA ARG A 67 6.72 -14.18 -5.27
C ARG A 67 7.30 -15.54 -5.64
N GLY A 68 8.60 -15.61 -5.91
CA GLY A 68 9.28 -16.88 -6.18
C GLY A 68 9.16 -17.85 -5.02
N LEU A 69 9.43 -17.41 -3.79
CA LEU A 69 9.27 -18.23 -2.58
C LEU A 69 7.83 -18.74 -2.39
N ARG A 70 6.85 -17.90 -2.70
CA ARG A 70 5.43 -18.31 -2.66
C ARG A 70 5.12 -19.38 -3.71
N LEU A 71 5.62 -19.24 -4.92
CA LEU A 71 5.47 -20.26 -5.98
C LEU A 71 6.11 -21.59 -5.62
N GLU A 72 7.17 -21.58 -4.80
CA GLU A 72 7.79 -22.78 -4.22
C GLU A 72 6.98 -23.38 -3.07
N GLY A 73 5.87 -22.77 -2.67
CA GLY A 73 4.97 -23.26 -1.63
C GLY A 73 5.21 -22.70 -0.23
N ALA A 74 6.03 -21.67 -0.07
CA ALA A 74 6.20 -21.00 1.21
C ALA A 74 5.00 -20.07 1.50
N ALA A 75 4.47 -20.12 2.72
CA ALA A 75 3.57 -19.11 3.24
C ALA A 75 4.40 -17.89 3.71
N LEU A 76 4.00 -16.70 3.29
CA LEU A 76 4.68 -15.45 3.65
C LEU A 76 3.79 -14.64 4.58
N VAL A 77 4.34 -14.19 5.70
CA VAL A 77 3.74 -13.17 6.55
C VAL A 77 4.68 -11.97 6.55
N LEU A 78 4.17 -10.85 6.08
CA LEU A 78 4.97 -9.66 5.95
C LEU A 78 4.27 -8.48 6.67
N THR A 79 5.05 -7.67 7.41
CA THR A 79 4.58 -6.37 7.87
C THR A 79 5.11 -5.29 6.93
N THR A 80 4.30 -4.28 6.70
CA THR A 80 4.70 -3.12 5.89
C THR A 80 3.81 -1.92 6.19
N HIS A 81 4.34 -0.74 6.03
CA HIS A 81 3.59 0.51 5.96
C HIS A 81 3.44 1.01 4.50
N TYR A 82 4.03 0.30 3.54
CA TYR A 82 3.87 0.59 2.11
C TYR A 82 2.67 -0.17 1.55
N LEU A 83 1.58 0.52 1.32
CA LEU A 83 0.34 -0.09 0.83
C LEU A 83 0.46 -0.66 -0.57
N GLU A 84 1.35 -0.11 -1.40
CA GLU A 84 1.71 -0.68 -2.71
C GLU A 84 2.30 -2.10 -2.59
N GLU A 85 3.06 -2.36 -1.51
CA GLU A 85 3.63 -3.68 -1.25
C GLU A 85 2.55 -4.69 -0.89
N ALA A 86 1.63 -4.32 0.00
CA ALA A 86 0.47 -5.14 0.33
C ALA A 86 -0.40 -5.42 -0.91
N ASP A 87 -0.63 -4.40 -1.75
CA ASP A 87 -1.40 -4.54 -2.99
C ASP A 87 -0.73 -5.47 -4.02
N ALA A 88 0.62 -5.41 -4.10
CA ALA A 88 1.38 -6.19 -5.06
C ALA A 88 1.61 -7.65 -4.66
N LEU A 89 1.65 -7.96 -3.36
CA LEU A 89 2.11 -9.24 -2.85
C LEU A 89 1.06 -10.04 -2.08
N ALA A 90 0.14 -9.38 -1.38
CA ALA A 90 -0.73 -10.05 -0.42
C ALA A 90 -1.95 -10.71 -1.08
N ASP A 91 -2.25 -11.94 -0.66
CA ASP A 91 -3.55 -12.57 -0.90
C ASP A 91 -4.57 -12.09 0.14
N ARG A 92 -4.10 -11.76 1.35
CA ARG A 92 -4.91 -11.28 2.47
C ARG A 92 -4.15 -10.19 3.23
N VAL A 93 -4.83 -9.14 3.58
CA VAL A 93 -4.30 -8.00 4.34
C VAL A 93 -5.06 -7.89 5.65
N VAL A 94 -4.32 -7.69 6.73
CA VAL A 94 -4.84 -7.37 8.06
C VAL A 94 -4.34 -5.98 8.41
N VAL A 95 -5.27 -5.04 8.58
CA VAL A 95 -4.96 -3.66 8.95
C VAL A 95 -5.02 -3.52 10.46
N MET A 96 -3.94 -3.04 11.05
CA MET A 96 -3.82 -2.87 12.49
C MET A 96 -3.65 -1.40 12.88
N ARG A 97 -4.34 -0.97 13.92
CA ARG A 97 -4.22 0.36 14.53
C ARG A 97 -4.36 0.26 16.03
N GLY A 98 -3.45 0.89 16.79
CA GLY A 98 -3.49 0.86 18.26
C GLY A 98 -3.51 -0.55 18.85
N GLY A 99 -2.83 -1.53 18.20
CA GLY A 99 -2.79 -2.92 18.65
C GLY A 99 -4.06 -3.73 18.36
N ARG A 100 -5.00 -3.19 17.59
CA ARG A 100 -6.27 -3.86 17.22
C ARG A 100 -6.37 -4.01 15.71
N THR A 101 -7.02 -5.08 15.26
CA THR A 101 -7.41 -5.25 13.85
C THR A 101 -8.60 -4.35 13.55
N VAL A 102 -8.44 -3.44 12.61
CA VAL A 102 -9.50 -2.50 12.17
C VAL A 102 -10.14 -2.95 10.85
N ALA A 103 -9.40 -3.67 10.01
CA ALA A 103 -9.94 -4.23 8.77
C ALA A 103 -9.17 -5.48 8.36
N GLU A 104 -9.84 -6.38 7.64
CA GLU A 104 -9.26 -7.59 7.10
C GLU A 104 -9.96 -8.00 5.80
N GLY A 105 -9.20 -8.51 4.83
CA GLY A 105 -9.72 -8.98 3.55
C GLY A 105 -8.64 -9.09 2.49
N THR A 106 -9.02 -9.45 1.27
CA THR A 106 -8.14 -9.32 0.11
C THR A 106 -7.90 -7.84 -0.22
N PRO A 107 -6.80 -7.46 -0.89
CA PRO A 107 -6.60 -6.07 -1.34
C PRO A 107 -7.81 -5.54 -2.11
N MET A 108 -8.40 -6.35 -2.98
CA MET A 108 -9.59 -5.99 -3.76
C MET A 108 -10.83 -5.76 -2.87
N GLN A 109 -11.06 -6.60 -1.86
CA GLN A 109 -12.16 -6.42 -0.92
C GLN A 109 -12.00 -5.16 -0.08
N LEU A 110 -10.77 -4.86 0.36
CA LEU A 110 -10.50 -3.65 1.13
C LEU A 110 -10.70 -2.39 0.26
N LYS A 111 -10.23 -2.40 -0.98
CA LYS A 111 -10.49 -1.31 -1.94
C LYS A 111 -11.98 -1.13 -2.21
N ALA A 112 -12.74 -2.23 -2.31
CA ALA A 112 -14.18 -2.18 -2.54
C ALA A 112 -14.96 -1.65 -1.33
N ARG A 113 -14.45 -1.82 -0.11
CA ARG A 113 -15.10 -1.28 1.12
C ARG A 113 -15.08 0.23 1.18
N ALA A 114 -13.98 0.86 0.81
CA ALA A 114 -13.92 2.31 0.65
C ALA A 114 -14.85 2.79 -0.47
N GLY A 115 -15.24 1.89 -1.33
CA GLY A 115 -16.22 2.05 -2.40
C GLY A 115 -16.04 3.35 -3.16
N GLY A 116 -15.49 3.31 -4.35
CA GLY A 116 -15.45 4.50 -5.17
C GLY A 116 -14.34 4.50 -6.20
N THR A 117 -14.40 5.52 -6.99
CA THR A 117 -13.43 5.84 -8.03
C THR A 117 -12.69 7.10 -7.65
N ARG A 118 -11.38 7.07 -7.75
CA ARG A 118 -10.56 8.27 -7.61
C ARG A 118 -10.53 9.02 -8.92
N VAL A 119 -10.96 10.27 -8.88
CA VAL A 119 -10.89 11.21 -10.00
C VAL A 119 -9.84 12.25 -9.67
N ARG A 120 -8.87 12.43 -10.56
CA ARG A 120 -7.82 13.43 -10.45
C ARG A 120 -7.84 14.32 -11.68
N CYS A 121 -7.85 15.65 -11.48
CA CYS A 121 -7.86 16.58 -12.59
C CYS A 121 -7.26 17.94 -12.19
N ARG A 122 -6.97 18.76 -13.18
CA ARG A 122 -6.72 20.17 -12.99
C ARG A 122 -8.02 20.94 -13.26
N SER A 123 -8.51 21.67 -12.27
CA SER A 123 -9.77 22.42 -12.34
C SER A 123 -9.65 23.74 -11.59
N THR A 124 -10.35 24.74 -12.09
CA THR A 124 -10.45 26.08 -11.49
C THR A 124 -11.57 26.17 -10.46
N LEU A 125 -12.45 25.17 -10.37
CA LEU A 125 -13.56 25.14 -9.42
C LEU A 125 -13.08 25.21 -7.98
N ASP A 126 -13.82 25.92 -7.16
CA ASP A 126 -13.59 25.98 -5.72
C ASP A 126 -13.82 24.61 -5.06
N LEU A 127 -13.00 24.28 -4.06
CA LEU A 127 -13.06 22.99 -3.38
C LEU A 127 -14.41 22.73 -2.73
N ASP A 128 -15.03 23.79 -2.15
CA ASP A 128 -16.34 23.68 -1.50
C ASP A 128 -17.48 23.43 -2.50
N VAL A 129 -17.36 24.00 -3.71
CA VAL A 129 -18.29 23.70 -4.81
C VAL A 129 -18.21 22.23 -5.21
N VAL A 130 -16.99 21.71 -5.27
CA VAL A 130 -16.75 20.33 -5.67
C VAL A 130 -17.19 19.34 -4.59
N ARG A 131 -16.97 19.67 -3.31
CA ARG A 131 -17.46 18.87 -2.17
C ARG A 131 -18.97 18.75 -2.13
N GLY A 132 -19.68 19.77 -2.62
CA GLY A 132 -21.14 19.76 -2.70
C GLY A 132 -21.72 18.97 -3.88
N LEU A 133 -20.90 18.39 -4.77
CA LEU A 133 -21.41 17.63 -5.90
C LEU A 133 -21.97 16.28 -5.46
N PRO A 134 -23.15 15.89 -5.96
CA PRO A 134 -23.68 14.54 -5.73
C PRO A 134 -22.71 13.46 -6.20
N GLY A 135 -22.46 12.48 -5.35
CA GLY A 135 -21.52 11.39 -5.67
C GLY A 135 -20.07 11.64 -5.26
N VAL A 136 -19.71 12.85 -4.82
CA VAL A 136 -18.41 13.13 -4.18
C VAL A 136 -18.49 12.76 -2.71
N ARG A 137 -17.58 11.90 -2.26
CA ARG A 137 -17.40 11.54 -0.84
C ARG A 137 -16.38 12.46 -0.19
N GLU A 138 -15.25 12.63 -0.85
CA GLU A 138 -14.15 13.45 -0.39
C GLU A 138 -13.55 14.23 -1.56
N ALA A 139 -13.12 15.47 -1.30
CA ALA A 139 -12.39 16.30 -2.24
C ALA A 139 -11.27 17.05 -1.54
N ARG A 140 -10.06 17.01 -2.15
CA ARG A 140 -8.88 17.74 -1.67
C ARG A 140 -8.05 18.27 -2.83
N ARG A 141 -7.15 19.21 -2.54
CA ARG A 141 -6.16 19.68 -3.52
C ARG A 141 -4.78 19.18 -3.16
N GLU A 142 -4.10 18.59 -4.14
CA GLU A 142 -2.73 18.11 -4.02
C GLU A 142 -1.89 18.64 -5.18
N GLY A 143 -0.86 19.42 -4.89
CA GLY A 143 0.03 19.95 -5.93
C GLY A 143 -0.68 20.72 -7.04
N GLY A 144 -1.74 21.49 -6.69
CA GLY A 144 -2.55 22.26 -7.64
C GLY A 144 -3.59 21.43 -8.41
N ARG A 145 -3.64 20.13 -8.23
CA ARG A 145 -4.65 19.23 -8.80
C ARG A 145 -5.77 18.98 -7.80
N LEU A 146 -6.96 18.78 -8.33
CA LEU A 146 -8.12 18.31 -7.60
C LEU A 146 -8.08 16.78 -7.54
N VAL A 147 -8.23 16.22 -6.36
CA VAL A 147 -8.32 14.77 -6.10
C VAL A 147 -9.64 14.51 -5.42
N LEU A 148 -10.45 13.65 -6.01
CA LEU A 148 -11.80 13.31 -5.57
C LEU A 148 -11.92 11.82 -5.33
N HIS A 149 -12.62 11.46 -4.28
CA HIS A 149 -13.15 10.11 -4.06
C HIS A 149 -14.64 10.14 -4.34
N CYS A 150 -15.09 9.40 -5.35
CA CYS A 150 -16.45 9.45 -5.87
C CYS A 150 -17.15 8.11 -5.70
N ALA A 151 -18.35 8.12 -5.17
CA ALA A 151 -19.25 6.97 -5.19
C ALA A 151 -19.80 6.71 -6.61
N ASP A 152 -20.08 7.79 -7.34
CA ASP A 152 -20.49 7.78 -8.75
C ASP A 152 -19.59 8.72 -9.55
N ALA A 153 -18.49 8.18 -10.06
CA ALA A 153 -17.50 8.96 -10.79
C ALA A 153 -18.04 9.49 -12.11
N ASP A 154 -18.89 8.75 -12.79
CA ASP A 154 -19.44 9.14 -14.09
C ASP A 154 -20.34 10.38 -13.96
N ALA A 155 -21.19 10.42 -12.96
CA ALA A 155 -22.03 11.59 -12.68
C ALA A 155 -21.18 12.80 -12.28
N VAL A 156 -20.19 12.60 -11.40
CA VAL A 156 -19.28 13.66 -10.95
C VAL A 156 -18.47 14.22 -12.12
N ILE A 157 -17.91 13.37 -12.98
CA ILE A 157 -17.11 13.81 -14.14
C ILE A 157 -17.96 14.64 -15.11
N ARG A 158 -19.19 14.22 -15.42
CA ARG A 158 -20.09 14.99 -16.28
C ARG A 158 -20.36 16.38 -15.71
N GLU A 159 -20.59 16.47 -14.40
CA GLU A 159 -20.86 17.72 -13.73
C GLU A 159 -19.62 18.63 -13.65
N LEU A 160 -18.43 18.06 -13.42
CA LEU A 160 -17.16 18.80 -13.49
C LEU A 160 -16.94 19.41 -14.87
N LEU A 161 -17.08 18.61 -15.93
CA LEU A 161 -16.91 19.07 -17.32
C LEU A 161 -17.93 20.14 -17.70
N ARG A 162 -19.15 20.04 -17.19
CA ARG A 162 -20.21 21.04 -17.42
C ARG A 162 -19.88 22.37 -16.76
N ARG A 163 -19.33 22.35 -15.54
CA ARG A 163 -19.04 23.57 -14.74
C ARG A 163 -17.69 24.19 -15.05
N ASP A 164 -16.71 23.39 -15.48
CA ASP A 164 -15.37 23.85 -15.80
C ASP A 164 -14.95 23.36 -17.20
N PRO A 165 -15.24 24.14 -18.25
CA PRO A 165 -14.78 23.83 -19.60
C PRO A 165 -13.24 23.83 -19.76
N ALA A 166 -12.51 24.43 -18.81
CA ALA A 166 -11.04 24.45 -18.77
C ALA A 166 -10.44 23.25 -18.02
N LEU A 167 -11.28 22.31 -17.56
CA LEU A 167 -10.83 21.10 -16.88
C LEU A 167 -9.83 20.33 -17.76
N ALA A 168 -8.70 19.97 -17.18
CA ALA A 168 -7.62 19.31 -17.88
C ALA A 168 -7.00 18.18 -17.04
N GLU A 169 -6.19 17.35 -17.68
CA GLU A 169 -5.43 16.27 -17.06
C GLU A 169 -6.33 15.30 -16.27
N LEU A 170 -7.50 14.98 -16.81
CA LEU A 170 -8.45 14.07 -16.17
C LEU A 170 -7.89 12.65 -16.13
N GLN A 171 -7.79 12.10 -14.93
CA GLN A 171 -7.41 10.72 -14.66
C GLN A 171 -8.50 10.08 -13.80
N VAL A 172 -8.89 8.88 -14.18
CA VAL A 172 -9.91 8.09 -13.47
C VAL A 172 -9.31 6.74 -13.15
N ALA A 173 -9.30 6.38 -11.89
CA ALA A 173 -8.75 5.11 -11.42
C ALA A 173 -9.61 4.55 -10.28
N PRO A 174 -9.65 3.23 -10.08
CA PRO A 174 -10.20 2.67 -8.85
C PRO A 174 -9.52 3.28 -7.62
N ALA A 175 -10.23 3.37 -6.51
CA ALA A 175 -9.63 3.78 -5.25
C ALA A 175 -8.42 2.89 -4.93
N SER A 176 -7.34 3.50 -4.44
CA SER A 176 -6.17 2.75 -4.00
C SER A 176 -6.43 2.12 -2.63
N LEU A 177 -5.59 1.16 -2.23
CA LEU A 177 -5.65 0.61 -0.88
C LEU A 177 -5.42 1.69 0.18
N GLU A 178 -4.59 2.70 -0.14
CA GLU A 178 -4.31 3.86 0.71
C GLU A 178 -5.57 4.71 0.92
N ASP A 179 -6.27 5.02 -0.16
CA ASP A 179 -7.53 5.76 -0.10
C ASP A 179 -8.55 5.03 0.80
N SER A 180 -8.63 3.70 0.66
CA SER A 180 -9.52 2.83 1.43
C SER A 180 -9.19 2.83 2.92
N LEU A 181 -7.93 2.81 3.27
CA LEU A 181 -7.49 2.78 4.66
C LEU A 181 -7.66 4.13 5.35
N LEU A 182 -7.49 5.24 4.63
CA LEU A 182 -7.77 6.57 5.16
C LEU A 182 -9.24 6.70 5.57
N GLU A 183 -10.19 6.25 4.74
CA GLU A 183 -11.61 6.24 5.07
C GLU A 183 -11.91 5.34 6.29
N LEU A 184 -11.44 4.09 6.29
CA LEU A 184 -11.65 3.15 7.39
C LEU A 184 -11.05 3.64 8.73
N THR A 185 -10.00 4.46 8.68
CA THR A 185 -9.40 5.02 9.89
C THR A 185 -10.07 6.32 10.37
N GLN A 186 -10.83 7.00 9.52
CA GLN A 186 -11.60 8.20 9.90
C GLN A 186 -12.96 7.83 10.52
N ASP A 187 -13.64 6.80 10.03
CA ASP A 187 -14.91 6.34 10.57
C ASP A 187 -14.80 5.89 12.04
N ASP A 188 -13.68 5.27 12.44
CA ASP A 188 -13.42 4.89 13.84
C ASP A 188 -13.20 6.09 14.78
N LEU A 189 -12.81 7.27 14.26
CA LEU A 189 -12.66 8.49 15.07
C LEU A 189 -14.02 9.15 15.36
N GLY A 190 -15.01 8.92 14.51
CA GLY A 190 -16.39 9.39 14.73
C GLY A 190 -17.19 8.55 15.72
N ALA A 191 -16.82 7.28 15.91
CA ALA A 191 -17.54 6.34 16.77
C ALA A 191 -17.01 6.28 18.23
N ALA A 192 -15.87 6.90 18.53
CA ALA A 192 -15.22 6.85 19.84
C ALA A 192 -15.24 8.18 20.60
N ALA A 193 -16.40 8.83 20.70
CA ALA A 193 -16.65 9.85 21.72
C ALA A 193 -17.44 9.20 22.85
N PRO A 194 -16.84 8.75 23.98
CA PRO A 194 -17.62 8.43 25.16
C PRO A 194 -18.09 9.73 25.76
N ASP A 195 -19.41 9.83 25.88
CA ASP A 195 -20.12 10.79 26.74
C ASP A 195 -19.45 10.86 28.12
N ARG A 196 -18.72 11.95 28.39
CA ARG A 196 -18.23 12.32 29.71
C ARG A 196 -19.11 13.40 30.28
N SER A 197 -20.38 13.03 30.55
CA SER A 197 -21.25 13.86 31.39
C SER A 197 -22.15 12.97 32.23
N ALA A 198 -21.61 12.41 33.31
CA ALA A 198 -22.39 12.01 34.50
C ALA A 198 -21.42 11.67 35.60
N ALA A 199 -21.09 12.62 36.46
CA ALA A 199 -21.01 12.51 37.94
C ALA A 199 -20.41 13.80 38.51
#